data_40196f6427f2ca59491db362a51c082c
#
_entry.id   40196f6427f2ca59491db362a51c082c
#
_cell.length_a   1.000
_cell.length_b   1.000
_cell.length_c   1.000
_cell.angle_alpha   90.00
_cell.angle_beta   90.00
_cell.angle_gamma   90.00
#
_symmetry.space_group_name_H-M   'P 1'
#
loop_
_entity.id
_entity.type
_entity.pdbx_description
1 polymer ?
#
loop_
_entity_poly.entity_id
_entity_poly.type
_entity_poly.pdbx_seq_one_letter_code
_entity_poly.pdbx_strand_id
1 'polypeptide(L)'
;MVKINFLCVELMCFDRYYMLVSSSDWQPMIQSMDLRRLCSIILEKTIADPDMYQNGLTKIFFRAGMLAALESLRSDKLNAMVTVVQKNMRRRMAVKKYQELRHATIKIQTWWRGIRARRLVQSIRREVSARRLQTGIRRFIQRKHFLDTKHAITLFQSRKEI
;
A
#
# COMPACT_ATOMS: atom_id res chain seq x y z
N MET A 1 -41.35 -14.23 -43.51
CA MET A 1 -39.97 -13.99 -44.04
C MET A 1 -39.10 -13.52 -42.91
N VAL A 2 -38.28 -14.41 -42.33
CA VAL A 2 -37.41 -14.04 -41.20
C VAL A 2 -36.18 -13.29 -41.73
N LYS A 3 -36.07 -12.01 -41.41
CA LYS A 3 -34.87 -11.23 -41.78
C LYS A 3 -33.68 -11.68 -40.96
N ILE A 4 -32.79 -12.50 -41.57
CA ILE A 4 -31.53 -12.92 -41.03
C ILE A 4 -30.55 -11.79 -41.34
N ASN A 5 -30.14 -11.01 -40.34
CA ASN A 5 -29.45 -9.75 -40.57
C ASN A 5 -27.94 -9.77 -40.30
N PHE A 6 -27.33 -10.88 -39.83
CA PHE A 6 -25.90 -10.86 -39.58
C PHE A 6 -25.20 -12.21 -39.68
N LEU A 7 -24.01 -12.18 -40.26
CA LEU A 7 -23.15 -13.31 -40.52
C LEU A 7 -21.85 -13.14 -39.70
N CYS A 8 -21.65 -13.96 -38.69
CA CYS A 8 -20.39 -13.98 -37.93
C CYS A 8 -19.62 -15.25 -38.28
N VAL A 9 -18.31 -15.10 -38.55
CA VAL A 9 -17.40 -16.26 -38.71
C VAL A 9 -17.15 -16.86 -37.32
N GLU A 10 -17.12 -18.18 -37.20
CA GLU A 10 -17.00 -18.91 -35.92
C GLU A 10 -15.80 -18.42 -35.08
N LEU A 11 -14.64 -18.20 -35.70
CA LEU A 11 -13.46 -17.65 -35.01
C LEU A 11 -13.71 -16.27 -34.40
N MET A 12 -14.36 -15.36 -35.15
CA MET A 12 -14.69 -14.03 -34.63
C MET A 12 -15.74 -14.07 -33.51
N CYS A 13 -16.65 -15.02 -33.54
CA CYS A 13 -17.63 -15.20 -32.48
C CYS A 13 -16.97 -15.64 -31.18
N PHE A 14 -16.06 -16.61 -31.25
CA PHE A 14 -15.31 -17.05 -30.09
C PHE A 14 -14.46 -15.90 -29.50
N ASP A 15 -13.59 -15.29 -30.27
CA ASP A 15 -12.68 -14.21 -29.83
C ASP A 15 -13.43 -13.03 -29.21
N ARG A 16 -14.66 -12.78 -29.67
CA ARG A 16 -15.45 -11.65 -29.21
C ARG A 16 -16.27 -11.93 -27.98
N TYR A 17 -16.81 -13.15 -27.82
CA TYR A 17 -17.80 -13.46 -26.78
C TYR A 17 -17.36 -14.50 -25.74
N TYR A 18 -16.15 -15.08 -25.83
CA TYR A 18 -15.66 -16.07 -24.86
C TYR A 18 -15.74 -15.57 -23.39
N MET A 19 -15.60 -14.27 -23.17
CA MET A 19 -15.66 -13.68 -21.84
C MET A 19 -17.06 -13.69 -21.19
N LEU A 20 -18.11 -13.95 -21.94
CA LEU A 20 -19.48 -14.05 -21.44
C LEU A 20 -19.70 -15.32 -20.65
N VAL A 21 -18.91 -16.34 -20.92
CA VAL A 21 -19.00 -17.68 -20.31
C VAL A 21 -17.83 -17.92 -19.35
N SER A 22 -18.01 -18.80 -18.39
CA SER A 22 -16.94 -19.13 -17.43
C SER A 22 -15.76 -19.82 -18.11
N SER A 23 -14.54 -19.51 -17.68
CA SER A 23 -13.34 -20.16 -18.21
C SER A 23 -13.33 -21.68 -18.03
N SER A 24 -13.98 -22.21 -16.97
CA SER A 24 -14.14 -23.65 -16.74
C SER A 24 -14.86 -24.35 -17.85
N ASP A 25 -15.73 -23.67 -18.58
CA ASP A 25 -16.62 -24.27 -19.60
C ASP A 25 -15.95 -24.39 -20.97
N TRP A 26 -15.01 -23.50 -21.30
CA TRP A 26 -14.37 -23.50 -22.62
C TRP A 26 -12.86 -23.85 -22.59
N GLN A 27 -12.17 -23.69 -21.46
CA GLN A 27 -10.75 -24.01 -21.33
C GLN A 27 -10.37 -25.44 -21.70
N PRO A 28 -11.15 -26.49 -21.30
CA PRO A 28 -10.82 -27.86 -21.65
C PRO A 28 -10.94 -28.14 -23.15
N MET A 29 -11.71 -27.32 -23.87
CA MET A 29 -11.99 -27.55 -25.32
C MET A 29 -11.03 -26.78 -26.24
N ILE A 30 -10.27 -25.83 -25.73
CA ILE A 30 -9.23 -25.14 -26.52
C ILE A 30 -8.20 -26.12 -27.06
N GLN A 31 -7.90 -27.17 -26.28
CA GLN A 31 -6.93 -28.19 -26.68
C GLN A 31 -7.43 -29.04 -27.90
N SER A 32 -8.74 -29.18 -28.07
CA SER A 32 -9.31 -29.88 -29.21
C SER A 32 -9.47 -29.02 -30.46
N MET A 33 -9.26 -27.71 -30.38
CA MET A 33 -9.43 -26.71 -31.47
C MET A 33 -10.79 -26.77 -32.21
N ASP A 34 -11.83 -27.32 -31.59
CA ASP A 34 -13.17 -27.38 -32.20
C ASP A 34 -13.93 -26.05 -31.92
N LEU A 35 -13.64 -25.05 -32.77
CA LEU A 35 -14.21 -23.70 -32.68
C LEU A 35 -15.74 -23.70 -32.75
N ARG A 36 -16.31 -24.61 -33.56
CA ARG A 36 -17.76 -24.73 -33.71
C ARG A 36 -18.44 -25.14 -32.41
N ARG A 37 -17.87 -26.08 -31.71
CA ARG A 37 -18.37 -26.57 -30.42
C ARG A 37 -18.23 -25.53 -29.31
N LEU A 38 -17.10 -24.77 -29.33
CA LEU A 38 -16.87 -23.63 -28.45
C LEU A 38 -17.91 -22.52 -28.64
N CYS A 39 -18.20 -22.18 -29.91
CA CYS A 39 -19.25 -21.20 -30.22
C CYS A 39 -20.64 -21.67 -29.80
N SER A 40 -20.97 -22.95 -30.03
CA SER A 40 -22.25 -23.50 -29.59
C SER A 40 -22.45 -23.36 -28.07
N ILE A 41 -21.44 -23.67 -27.27
CA ILE A 41 -21.51 -23.54 -25.80
C ILE A 41 -21.68 -22.09 -25.37
N ILE A 42 -20.98 -21.17 -26.02
CA ILE A 42 -21.13 -19.75 -25.71
C ILE A 42 -22.56 -19.29 -25.99
N LEU A 43 -23.09 -19.66 -27.15
CA LEU A 43 -24.45 -19.25 -27.55
C LEU A 43 -25.52 -19.86 -26.68
N GLU A 44 -25.44 -21.17 -26.40
CA GLU A 44 -26.38 -21.90 -25.54
C GLU A 44 -26.44 -21.30 -24.12
N LYS A 45 -25.29 -20.90 -23.57
CA LYS A 45 -25.25 -20.29 -22.23
C LYS A 45 -25.64 -18.81 -22.20
N THR A 46 -25.52 -18.11 -23.32
CA THR A 46 -25.76 -16.68 -23.39
C THR A 46 -27.14 -16.34 -23.91
N ILE A 47 -27.70 -17.18 -24.80
CA ILE A 47 -28.99 -16.98 -25.46
C ILE A 47 -29.97 -18.00 -24.93
N ALA A 48 -31.02 -17.53 -24.27
CA ALA A 48 -32.03 -18.39 -23.69
C ALA A 48 -32.89 -19.15 -24.74
N ASP A 49 -33.16 -18.47 -25.88
CA ASP A 49 -33.99 -19.01 -26.95
C ASP A 49 -33.14 -19.59 -28.08
N PRO A 50 -33.19 -20.94 -28.31
CA PRO A 50 -32.43 -21.59 -29.36
C PRO A 50 -32.85 -21.18 -30.77
N ASP A 51 -34.05 -20.66 -30.93
CA ASP A 51 -34.56 -20.16 -32.22
C ASP A 51 -33.97 -18.80 -32.66
N MET A 52 -33.25 -18.11 -31.80
CA MET A 52 -32.66 -16.81 -32.09
C MET A 52 -31.36 -16.89 -32.87
N TYR A 53 -30.74 -18.04 -32.99
CA TYR A 53 -29.53 -18.24 -33.78
C TYR A 53 -29.56 -19.59 -34.48
N GLN A 54 -28.76 -19.69 -35.55
CA GLN A 54 -28.62 -20.95 -36.30
C GLN A 54 -27.13 -21.14 -36.68
N ASN A 55 -26.59 -22.28 -36.27
CA ASN A 55 -25.22 -22.66 -36.60
C ASN A 55 -25.16 -23.25 -38.01
N GLY A 56 -24.48 -22.57 -38.94
CA GLY A 56 -24.11 -23.08 -40.23
C GLY A 56 -22.82 -23.90 -40.20
N LEU A 57 -22.27 -24.24 -41.35
CA LEU A 57 -21.00 -24.99 -41.46
C LEU A 57 -19.77 -24.12 -41.10
N THR A 58 -19.76 -22.86 -41.47
CA THR A 58 -18.66 -21.90 -41.26
C THR A 58 -19.10 -20.57 -40.68
N LYS A 59 -20.41 -20.37 -40.56
CA LYS A 59 -21.02 -19.09 -40.19
C LYS A 59 -22.18 -19.28 -39.25
N ILE A 60 -22.34 -18.35 -38.32
CA ILE A 60 -23.47 -18.31 -37.38
C ILE A 60 -24.44 -17.23 -37.83
N PHE A 61 -25.73 -17.57 -37.90
CA PHE A 61 -26.79 -16.68 -38.30
C PHE A 61 -27.57 -16.23 -37.09
N PHE A 62 -27.75 -14.95 -36.91
CA PHE A 62 -28.53 -14.37 -35.84
C PHE A 62 -29.82 -13.72 -36.36
N ARG A 63 -30.90 -13.82 -35.59
CA ARG A 63 -32.11 -13.01 -35.85
C ARG A 63 -31.84 -11.54 -35.56
N ALA A 64 -32.66 -10.66 -36.15
CA ALA A 64 -32.56 -9.22 -35.97
C ALA A 64 -32.58 -8.82 -34.50
N GLY A 65 -31.64 -7.96 -34.08
CA GLY A 65 -31.49 -7.48 -32.71
C GLY A 65 -30.63 -8.36 -31.79
N MET A 66 -30.38 -9.65 -32.12
CA MET A 66 -29.63 -10.55 -31.25
C MET A 66 -28.16 -10.17 -31.11
N LEU A 67 -27.56 -9.68 -32.19
CA LEU A 67 -26.20 -9.21 -32.16
C LEU A 67 -26.03 -7.98 -31.23
N ALA A 68 -27.01 -7.07 -31.28
CA ALA A 68 -26.99 -5.90 -30.39
C ALA A 68 -27.12 -6.29 -28.93
N ALA A 69 -27.92 -7.31 -28.62
CA ALA A 69 -28.05 -7.85 -27.27
C ALA A 69 -26.74 -8.48 -26.79
N LEU A 70 -26.05 -9.28 -27.62
CA LEU A 70 -24.75 -9.86 -27.31
C LEU A 70 -23.67 -8.78 -27.08
N GLU A 71 -23.64 -7.73 -27.89
CA GLU A 71 -22.72 -6.61 -27.70
C GLU A 71 -22.99 -5.82 -26.43
N SER A 72 -24.27 -5.65 -26.06
CA SER A 72 -24.64 -5.04 -24.78
C SER A 72 -24.11 -5.88 -23.60
N LEU A 73 -24.39 -7.19 -23.58
CA LEU A 73 -23.88 -8.11 -22.56
C LEU A 73 -22.36 -8.10 -22.46
N ARG A 74 -21.68 -8.06 -23.61
CA ARG A 74 -20.22 -7.95 -23.67
C ARG A 74 -19.72 -6.63 -23.06
N SER A 75 -20.36 -5.52 -23.43
CA SER A 75 -20.01 -4.20 -22.90
C SER A 75 -20.21 -4.13 -21.39
N ASP A 76 -21.31 -4.67 -20.86
CA ASP A 76 -21.59 -4.69 -19.42
C ASP A 76 -20.54 -5.54 -18.67
N LYS A 77 -20.17 -6.69 -19.21
CA LYS A 77 -19.12 -7.54 -18.66
C LYS A 77 -17.76 -6.83 -18.63
N LEU A 78 -17.39 -6.18 -19.72
CA LEU A 78 -16.16 -5.39 -19.82
C LEU A 78 -16.16 -4.23 -18.83
N ASN A 79 -17.25 -3.50 -18.73
CA ASN A 79 -17.39 -2.39 -17.78
C ASN A 79 -17.24 -2.85 -16.33
N ALA A 80 -17.84 -4.00 -15.99
CA ALA A 80 -17.68 -4.61 -14.68
C ALA A 80 -16.21 -4.98 -14.37
N MET A 81 -15.51 -5.61 -15.33
CA MET A 81 -14.09 -5.94 -15.19
C MET A 81 -13.20 -4.70 -15.06
N VAL A 82 -13.42 -3.70 -15.90
CA VAL A 82 -12.69 -2.42 -15.86
C VAL A 82 -12.88 -1.73 -14.53
N THR A 83 -14.09 -1.73 -13.99
CA THR A 83 -14.38 -1.15 -12.67
C THR A 83 -13.58 -1.83 -11.56
N VAL A 84 -13.48 -3.16 -11.57
CA VAL A 84 -12.65 -3.92 -10.61
C VAL A 84 -11.17 -3.55 -10.74
N VAL A 85 -10.65 -3.49 -11.97
CA VAL A 85 -9.25 -3.10 -12.22
C VAL A 85 -8.99 -1.68 -11.73
N GLN A 86 -9.86 -0.71 -12.06
CA GLN A 86 -9.73 0.68 -11.62
C GLN A 86 -9.75 0.78 -10.09
N LYS A 87 -10.67 0.07 -9.41
CA LYS A 87 -10.74 0.01 -7.95
C LYS A 87 -9.44 -0.51 -7.33
N ASN A 88 -8.89 -1.59 -7.88
CA ASN A 88 -7.64 -2.17 -7.40
C ASN A 88 -6.44 -1.25 -7.63
N MET A 89 -6.38 -0.58 -8.78
CA MET A 89 -5.32 0.40 -9.08
C MET A 89 -5.37 1.59 -8.13
N ARG A 90 -6.56 2.19 -7.93
CA ARG A 90 -6.75 3.29 -6.97
C ARG A 90 -6.35 2.88 -5.55
N ARG A 91 -6.75 1.67 -5.13
CA ARG A 91 -6.34 1.11 -3.82
C ARG A 91 -4.82 1.00 -3.69
N ARG A 92 -4.14 0.42 -4.70
CA ARG A 92 -2.67 0.28 -4.69
C ARG A 92 -1.97 1.63 -4.60
N MET A 93 -2.40 2.62 -5.39
CA MET A 93 -1.84 3.98 -5.35
C MET A 93 -2.06 4.65 -3.98
N ALA A 94 -3.25 4.52 -3.40
CA ALA A 94 -3.55 5.07 -2.08
C ALA A 94 -2.69 4.42 -0.98
N VAL A 95 -2.53 3.10 -0.99
CA VAL A 95 -1.68 2.38 -0.03
C VAL A 95 -0.22 2.82 -0.16
N LYS A 96 0.30 2.92 -1.39
CA LYS A 96 1.68 3.38 -1.64
C LYS A 96 1.90 4.79 -1.09
N LYS A 97 1.02 5.73 -1.43
CA LYS A 97 1.07 7.11 -0.93
C LYS A 97 1.00 7.17 0.61
N TYR A 98 0.13 6.38 1.21
CA TYR A 98 0.04 6.30 2.68
C TYR A 98 1.33 5.79 3.32
N GLN A 99 1.93 4.74 2.75
CA GLN A 99 3.20 4.20 3.25
C GLN A 99 4.33 5.23 3.16
N GLU A 100 4.44 5.95 2.04
CA GLU A 100 5.43 7.02 1.86
C GLU A 100 5.26 8.12 2.91
N LEU A 101 4.04 8.60 3.12
CA LEU A 101 3.72 9.60 4.14
C LEU A 101 4.02 9.10 5.55
N ARG A 102 3.66 7.86 5.85
CA ARG A 102 3.96 7.23 7.16
C ARG A 102 5.45 7.17 7.42
N HIS A 103 6.24 6.73 6.45
CA HIS A 103 7.71 6.69 6.57
C HIS A 103 8.30 8.09 6.78
N ALA A 104 7.84 9.08 6.03
CA ALA A 104 8.29 10.45 6.21
C ALA A 104 7.95 10.98 7.61
N THR A 105 6.74 10.75 8.08
CA THR A 105 6.28 11.16 9.41
C THR A 105 7.11 10.52 10.52
N ILE A 106 7.38 9.21 10.44
CA ILE A 106 8.22 8.50 11.42
C ILE A 106 9.63 9.09 11.45
N LYS A 107 10.24 9.38 10.30
CA LYS A 107 11.56 10.01 10.21
C LYS A 107 11.59 11.37 10.92
N ILE A 108 10.60 12.23 10.66
CA ILE A 108 10.50 13.55 11.29
C ILE A 108 10.32 13.44 12.81
N GLN A 109 9.42 12.55 13.25
CA GLN A 109 9.17 12.33 14.68
C GLN A 109 10.42 11.80 15.40
N THR A 110 11.13 10.86 14.80
CA THR A 110 12.36 10.29 15.37
C THR A 110 13.46 11.34 15.48
N TRP A 111 13.64 12.12 14.43
CA TRP A 111 14.60 13.24 14.42
C TRP A 111 14.27 14.28 15.50
N TRP A 112 13.02 14.70 15.61
CA TRP A 112 12.56 15.66 16.62
C TRP A 112 12.75 15.15 18.05
N ARG A 113 12.34 13.90 18.31
CA ARG A 113 12.58 13.26 19.62
C ARG A 113 14.06 13.22 19.96
N GLY A 114 14.91 12.91 18.99
CA GLY A 114 16.36 12.91 19.15
C GLY A 114 16.92 14.28 19.50
N ILE A 115 16.44 15.36 18.88
CA ILE A 115 16.84 16.73 19.23
C ILE A 115 16.44 17.08 20.66
N ARG A 116 15.19 16.81 21.04
CA ARG A 116 14.71 17.09 22.41
C ARG A 116 15.53 16.33 23.45
N ALA A 117 15.79 15.04 23.23
CA ALA A 117 16.59 14.21 24.13
C ALA A 117 18.03 14.76 24.28
N ARG A 118 18.68 15.13 23.16
CA ARG A 118 20.03 15.71 23.19
C ARG A 118 20.07 17.03 23.97
N ARG A 119 19.10 17.91 23.76
CA ARG A 119 19.00 19.19 24.52
C ARG A 119 18.81 18.93 26.01
N LEU A 120 17.97 17.99 26.39
CA LEU A 120 17.75 17.63 27.80
C LEU A 120 19.03 17.07 28.43
N VAL A 121 19.72 16.13 27.78
CA VAL A 121 20.99 15.60 28.28
C VAL A 121 22.04 16.70 28.42
N GLN A 122 22.08 17.65 27.48
CA GLN A 122 23.03 18.77 27.55
C GLN A 122 22.73 19.69 28.74
N SER A 123 21.45 19.99 29.06
CA SER A 123 21.09 20.78 30.24
C SER A 123 21.48 20.06 31.53
N ILE A 124 21.18 18.77 31.64
CA ILE A 124 21.55 17.95 32.82
C ILE A 124 23.08 17.91 32.99
N ARG A 125 23.85 17.73 31.91
CA ARG A 125 25.32 17.76 31.99
C ARG A 125 25.84 19.12 32.50
N ARG A 126 25.27 20.23 32.06
CA ARG A 126 25.64 21.58 32.57
C ARG A 126 25.38 21.72 34.05
N GLU A 127 24.20 21.30 34.51
CA GLU A 127 23.87 21.34 35.94
C GLU A 127 24.79 20.49 36.80
N VAL A 128 25.06 19.24 36.37
CA VAL A 128 25.97 18.34 37.09
C VAL A 128 27.39 18.94 37.14
N SER A 129 27.87 19.48 36.01
CA SER A 129 29.17 20.13 35.98
C SER A 129 29.24 21.38 36.87
N ALA A 130 28.20 22.19 36.86
CA ALA A 130 28.13 23.37 37.77
C ALA A 130 28.13 22.94 39.23
N ARG A 131 27.35 21.94 39.62
CA ARG A 131 27.35 21.41 40.99
C ARG A 131 28.72 20.87 41.42
N ARG A 132 29.43 20.16 40.53
CA ARG A 132 30.79 19.66 40.79
C ARG A 132 31.77 20.79 41.01
N LEU A 133 31.75 21.82 40.18
CA LEU A 133 32.57 23.00 40.34
C LEU A 133 32.27 23.72 41.67
N GLN A 134 30.99 23.99 41.97
CA GLN A 134 30.59 24.63 43.24
C GLN A 134 31.05 23.85 44.45
N THR A 135 30.92 22.51 44.42
CA THR A 135 31.36 21.66 45.52
C THR A 135 32.88 21.68 45.68
N GLY A 136 33.63 21.68 44.56
CA GLY A 136 35.10 21.80 44.57
C GLY A 136 35.55 23.13 45.16
N ILE A 137 34.93 24.24 44.73
CA ILE A 137 35.25 25.58 45.25
C ILE A 137 34.93 25.69 46.74
N ARG A 138 33.77 25.21 47.19
CA ARG A 138 33.41 25.23 48.62
C ARG A 138 34.41 24.41 49.46
N ARG A 139 34.81 23.24 49.00
CA ARG A 139 35.83 22.43 49.68
C ARG A 139 37.17 23.14 49.76
N PHE A 140 37.60 23.78 48.69
CA PHE A 140 38.84 24.54 48.65
C PHE A 140 38.81 25.72 49.64
N ILE A 141 37.76 26.53 49.66
CA ILE A 141 37.60 27.65 50.59
C ILE A 141 37.59 27.16 52.04
N GLN A 142 36.83 26.12 52.35
CA GLN A 142 36.79 25.59 53.72
C GLN A 142 38.11 25.00 54.19
N ARG A 143 38.84 24.34 53.30
CA ARG A 143 40.17 23.82 53.60
C ARG A 143 41.18 24.97 53.84
N LYS A 144 41.15 26.01 53.02
CA LYS A 144 41.97 27.17 53.22
C LYS A 144 41.70 27.83 54.56
N HIS A 145 40.44 28.12 54.86
CA HIS A 145 40.05 28.68 56.14
C HIS A 145 40.47 27.84 57.35
N PHE A 146 40.31 26.50 57.26
CA PHE A 146 40.79 25.60 58.29
C PHE A 146 42.31 25.66 58.49
N LEU A 147 43.08 25.71 57.42
CA LEU A 147 44.55 25.82 57.48
C LEU A 147 45.01 27.14 58.07
N ASP A 148 44.36 28.25 57.71
CA ASP A 148 44.64 29.58 58.24
C ASP A 148 44.33 29.68 59.73
N THR A 149 43.16 29.14 60.16
CA THR A 149 42.82 29.08 61.58
C THR A 149 43.76 28.15 62.39
N LYS A 150 44.11 26.99 61.83
CA LYS A 150 45.09 26.10 62.48
C LYS A 150 46.44 26.79 62.64
N HIS A 151 46.95 27.48 61.65
CA HIS A 151 48.20 28.22 61.71
C HIS A 151 48.16 29.35 62.74
N ALA A 152 47.07 30.09 62.82
CA ALA A 152 46.87 31.12 63.83
C ALA A 152 46.89 30.54 65.25
N ILE A 153 46.21 29.40 65.47
CA ILE A 153 46.21 28.72 66.79
C ILE A 153 47.58 28.21 67.20
N THR A 154 48.34 27.61 66.25
CA THR A 154 49.71 27.13 66.55
C THR A 154 50.64 28.28 66.88
N LEU A 155 50.54 29.40 66.19
CA LEU A 155 51.32 30.61 66.53
C LEU A 155 50.94 31.18 67.92
N PHE A 156 49.67 31.08 68.32
CA PHE A 156 49.22 31.53 69.64
C PHE A 156 49.73 30.62 70.77
N GLN A 157 49.77 29.30 70.49
CA GLN A 157 50.28 28.30 71.44
C GLN A 157 51.79 28.48 71.66
N SER A 158 52.59 28.63 70.59
CA SER A 158 54.04 28.83 70.67
C SER A 158 54.45 30.11 71.42
N ARG A 159 53.60 31.16 71.46
CA ARG A 159 53.81 32.37 72.25
C ARG A 159 53.57 32.24 73.73
N LYS A 160 52.80 31.22 74.15
CA LYS A 160 52.52 30.99 75.58
C LYS A 160 53.58 30.15 76.29
N GLU A 161 54.52 29.54 75.55
CA GLU A 161 55.61 28.72 76.10
C GLU A 161 56.93 29.49 76.31
N ILE A 162 56.89 30.82 76.15
CA ILE A 162 57.96 31.80 76.50
C ILE A 162 57.49 32.61 77.72
#